data_a9e85e5dc6e3c88567eeb51d1facaacb
#
_entry.id   a9e85e5dc6e3c88567eeb51d1facaacb
#
_cell.length_a   1.000
_cell.length_b   1.000
_cell.length_c   1.000
_cell.angle_alpha   90.00
_cell.angle_beta   90.00
_cell.angle_gamma   90.00
#
_symmetry.space_group_name_H-M   'P 1'
#
loop_
_entity.id
_entity.type
_entity.pdbx_description
1 polymer ?
#
loop_
_entity_poly.entity_id
_entity_poly.type
_entity_poly.pdbx_seq_one_letter_code
_entity_poly.pdbx_strand_id
1 'polypeptide(L)'
;MKRVMTIGCWLVVAGLIASAQAENQSPKAQTTGAASNVARAVAQTATREQTGGSAVAIRQAAAVGKHVFIFFYEKDDAATRSARKTFKSALGKIGDTAIWMAIDRNNSAEKEIVGKYGIGRAPMPLVLVLAPNGAITGGFPAKNLSEDKLRDSIASRGFQACLKALQERKLVFVCAQNSSTKSNDAAMQGVNDFKSDLRFANFTEIVKVDPSDAAEAKFLAQLKIDPKTQEASTAFLAPPGVVLNTTSGSTSKDTLIGLLMAASSGCGAGGCAPSGCGPSR
;
A
#
# COMPACT_ATOMS: atom_id res chain seq x y z
N MET A 1 19.40 21.93 -5.27
CA MET A 1 18.99 21.23 -4.04
C MET A 1 17.79 20.35 -4.41
N LYS A 2 18.02 19.03 -4.62
CA LYS A 2 16.93 18.08 -4.96
C LYS A 2 16.25 17.67 -3.66
N ARG A 3 15.03 18.15 -3.42
CA ARG A 3 14.19 17.66 -2.33
C ARG A 3 13.68 16.26 -2.72
N VAL A 4 14.16 15.24 -2.02
CA VAL A 4 13.61 13.88 -2.08
C VAL A 4 12.22 13.95 -1.43
N MET A 5 11.18 13.81 -2.24
CA MET A 5 9.81 13.78 -1.77
C MET A 5 9.48 12.34 -1.40
N THR A 6 9.49 12.06 -0.12
CA THR A 6 9.07 10.77 0.42
C THR A 6 7.54 10.72 0.39
N ILE A 7 6.98 9.73 -0.29
CA ILE A 7 5.55 9.43 -0.14
C ILE A 7 5.40 9.01 1.32
N GLY A 8 4.73 9.85 2.09
CA GLY A 8 4.61 9.68 3.54
C GLY A 8 3.74 8.50 3.92
N CYS A 9 4.23 7.30 3.64
CA CYS A 9 3.70 6.06 4.19
C CYS A 9 4.60 5.68 5.36
N TRP A 10 4.17 6.03 6.57
CA TRP A 10 4.82 5.60 7.80
C TRP A 10 4.67 4.09 7.95
N LEU A 11 5.62 3.35 7.37
CA LEU A 11 5.78 1.93 7.62
C LEU A 11 6.85 1.72 8.69
N VAL A 12 6.41 1.63 9.92
CA VAL A 12 7.18 0.99 10.98
C VAL A 12 6.60 -0.42 11.14
N VAL A 13 6.98 -1.31 10.24
CA VAL A 13 6.83 -2.76 10.48
C VAL A 13 7.96 -3.49 9.75
N ALA A 14 9.06 -3.73 10.48
CA ALA A 14 10.02 -4.75 10.11
C ALA A 14 9.54 -6.09 10.68
N GLY A 15 9.07 -6.99 9.84
CA GLY A 15 8.66 -8.34 10.22
C GLY A 15 8.97 -9.32 9.10
N LEU A 16 9.84 -10.28 9.38
CA LEU A 16 10.17 -11.44 8.53
C LEU A 16 8.90 -12.21 8.16
N ILE A 17 8.70 -12.47 6.87
CA ILE A 17 7.68 -13.41 6.40
C ILE A 17 8.40 -14.61 5.79
N ALA A 18 8.22 -15.76 6.41
CA ALA A 18 8.56 -17.05 5.84
C ALA A 18 7.52 -17.46 4.78
N SER A 19 8.00 -17.93 3.64
CA SER A 19 7.20 -18.36 2.50
C SER A 19 6.54 -19.70 2.77
N ALA A 20 5.23 -19.81 2.57
CA ALA A 20 4.54 -21.08 2.38
C ALA A 20 3.93 -21.09 0.97
N GLN A 21 4.40 -22.00 0.13
CA GLN A 21 3.82 -22.34 -1.17
C GLN A 21 2.59 -23.21 -0.96
N ALA A 22 1.52 -22.95 -1.67
CA ALA A 22 0.38 -23.84 -1.81
C ALA A 22 -0.08 -23.90 -3.27
N GLU A 23 -0.24 -25.12 -3.73
CA GLU A 23 -0.53 -25.57 -5.08
C GLU A 23 -1.87 -25.08 -5.64
N ASN A 24 -1.86 -24.96 -6.95
CA ASN A 24 -2.92 -24.49 -7.83
C ASN A 24 -3.85 -25.65 -8.25
N GLN A 25 -5.14 -25.57 -7.93
CA GLN A 25 -6.19 -26.32 -8.62
C GLN A 25 -7.38 -25.40 -8.91
N SER A 26 -7.63 -25.14 -10.20
CA SER A 26 -8.82 -24.49 -10.71
C SER A 26 -10.02 -25.41 -10.77
N PRO A 27 -11.19 -24.98 -10.36
CA PRO A 27 -12.45 -25.50 -10.86
C PRO A 27 -13.25 -24.44 -11.63
N LYS A 28 -13.89 -24.94 -12.68
CA LYS A 28 -14.74 -24.23 -13.64
C LYS A 28 -15.93 -23.50 -12.99
N ALA A 29 -16.27 -22.40 -13.62
CA ALA A 29 -17.37 -21.50 -13.30
C ALA A 29 -18.76 -22.17 -13.23
N GLN A 30 -19.50 -21.82 -12.19
CA GLN A 30 -20.97 -21.69 -12.23
C GLN A 30 -21.34 -20.37 -11.58
N THR A 31 -21.90 -19.48 -12.35
CA THR A 31 -22.14 -18.08 -12.04
C THR A 31 -23.63 -17.83 -11.88
N THR A 32 -23.97 -16.86 -11.05
CA THR A 32 -25.18 -15.99 -11.04
C THR A 32 -26.19 -16.12 -9.89
N GLY A 33 -25.77 -16.56 -8.71
CA GLY A 33 -26.68 -16.42 -7.54
C GLY A 33 -25.94 -16.05 -6.24
N ALA A 34 -24.64 -16.23 -6.21
CA ALA A 34 -23.84 -16.11 -4.98
C ALA A 34 -23.46 -14.66 -4.59
N ALA A 35 -23.32 -13.75 -5.56
CA ALA A 35 -22.86 -12.39 -5.30
C ALA A 35 -23.84 -11.56 -4.44
N SER A 36 -25.13 -11.75 -4.65
CA SER A 36 -26.18 -11.01 -3.91
C SER A 36 -26.28 -11.44 -2.44
N ASN A 37 -26.06 -12.73 -2.16
CA ASN A 37 -26.11 -13.26 -0.79
C ASN A 37 -24.84 -12.95 0.01
N VAL A 38 -23.70 -12.90 -0.65
CA VAL A 38 -22.41 -12.53 -0.01
C VAL A 38 -22.40 -11.05 0.37
N ALA A 39 -22.89 -10.16 -0.51
CA ALA A 39 -23.01 -8.74 -0.21
C ALA A 39 -23.94 -8.45 0.98
N ARG A 40 -25.04 -9.20 1.09
CA ARG A 40 -25.99 -9.09 2.20
C ARG A 40 -25.43 -9.64 3.52
N ALA A 41 -24.66 -10.72 3.47
CA ALA A 41 -23.97 -11.27 4.63
C ALA A 41 -22.88 -10.33 5.15
N VAL A 42 -22.11 -9.68 4.26
CA VAL A 42 -21.06 -8.71 4.61
C VAL A 42 -21.66 -7.44 5.23
N ALA A 43 -22.81 -6.96 4.72
CA ALA A 43 -23.49 -5.79 5.31
C ALA A 43 -24.04 -6.06 6.72
N GLN A 44 -24.43 -7.29 7.03
CA GLN A 44 -24.89 -7.69 8.37
C GLN A 44 -23.73 -7.95 9.35
N THR A 45 -22.50 -8.15 8.86
CA THR A 45 -21.31 -8.44 9.68
C THR A 45 -20.67 -7.17 10.27
N ALA A 46 -21.08 -5.99 9.78
CA ALA A 46 -20.51 -4.69 10.21
C ALA A 46 -20.80 -4.34 11.70
N THR A 47 -21.57 -5.14 12.42
CA THR A 47 -21.98 -4.84 13.81
C THR A 47 -21.58 -5.93 14.82
N ARG A 48 -20.89 -7.00 14.39
CA ARG A 48 -20.56 -8.12 15.29
C ARG A 48 -19.12 -8.04 15.75
N GLU A 49 -18.93 -7.88 17.06
CA GLU A 49 -17.67 -8.22 17.75
C GLU A 49 -17.43 -9.73 17.53
N GLN A 50 -16.67 -10.08 16.48
CA GLN A 50 -16.40 -11.47 16.15
C GLN A 50 -15.11 -11.92 16.81
N THR A 51 -15.25 -12.78 17.78
CA THR A 51 -14.18 -13.57 18.35
C THR A 51 -13.77 -14.67 17.33
N GLY A 52 -12.56 -14.60 16.79
CA GLY A 52 -11.98 -15.67 15.95
C GLY A 52 -12.33 -15.64 14.46
N GLY A 53 -13.11 -14.68 14.00
CA GLY A 53 -13.54 -14.56 12.59
C GLY A 53 -12.90 -13.43 11.77
N SER A 54 -12.00 -12.63 12.37
CA SER A 54 -11.49 -11.42 11.72
C SER A 54 -10.72 -11.72 10.43
N ALA A 55 -9.93 -12.78 10.36
CA ALA A 55 -9.25 -13.20 9.14
C ALA A 55 -10.23 -13.57 8.02
N VAL A 56 -11.35 -14.23 8.36
CA VAL A 56 -12.42 -14.58 7.41
C VAL A 56 -13.11 -13.31 6.91
N ALA A 57 -13.47 -12.41 7.82
CA ALA A 57 -14.12 -11.15 7.48
C ALA A 57 -13.24 -10.25 6.58
N ILE A 58 -11.92 -10.20 6.82
CA ILE A 58 -10.97 -9.49 5.97
C ILE A 58 -10.97 -10.10 4.56
N ARG A 59 -10.92 -11.43 4.42
CA ARG A 59 -10.95 -12.09 3.11
C ARG A 59 -12.27 -11.86 2.37
N GLN A 60 -13.40 -11.90 3.08
CA GLN A 60 -14.73 -11.63 2.51
C GLN A 60 -14.84 -10.19 2.00
N ALA A 61 -14.36 -9.21 2.78
CA ALA A 61 -14.33 -7.82 2.35
C ALA A 61 -13.46 -7.62 1.10
N ALA A 62 -12.28 -8.24 1.07
CA ALA A 62 -11.39 -8.24 -0.08
C ALA A 62 -12.06 -8.80 -1.34
N ALA A 63 -12.81 -9.91 -1.22
CA ALA A 63 -13.51 -10.53 -2.35
C ALA A 63 -14.60 -9.64 -2.96
N VAL A 64 -15.19 -8.74 -2.19
CA VAL A 64 -16.19 -7.77 -2.67
C VAL A 64 -15.62 -6.36 -2.90
N GLY A 65 -14.30 -6.22 -2.92
CA GLY A 65 -13.60 -4.98 -3.24
C GLY A 65 -13.69 -3.90 -2.16
N LYS A 66 -13.97 -4.25 -0.90
CA LYS A 66 -14.07 -3.29 0.20
C LYS A 66 -12.77 -3.14 0.97
N HIS A 67 -12.48 -1.91 1.38
CA HIS A 67 -11.42 -1.63 2.36
C HIS A 67 -11.84 -2.12 3.74
N VAL A 68 -10.87 -2.51 4.56
CA VAL A 68 -11.09 -2.94 5.94
C VAL A 68 -10.36 -2.01 6.89
N PHE A 69 -11.12 -1.37 7.77
CA PHE A 69 -10.59 -0.53 8.85
C PHE A 69 -10.59 -1.34 10.14
N ILE A 70 -9.41 -1.57 10.70
CA ILE A 70 -9.24 -2.38 11.92
C ILE A 70 -8.84 -1.46 13.06
N PHE A 71 -9.68 -1.42 14.10
CA PHE A 71 -9.38 -0.73 15.34
C PHE A 71 -8.77 -1.72 16.34
N PHE A 72 -7.45 -1.70 16.47
CA PHE A 72 -6.73 -2.51 17.45
C PHE A 72 -6.72 -1.82 18.81
N TYR A 73 -6.94 -2.60 19.86
CA TYR A 73 -6.86 -2.12 21.24
C TYR A 73 -6.26 -3.20 22.15
N GLU A 74 -5.87 -2.81 23.37
CA GLU A 74 -5.30 -3.70 24.39
C GLU A 74 -6.15 -3.74 25.66
N LYS A 75 -6.75 -2.60 25.99
CA LYS A 75 -7.61 -2.43 27.17
C LYS A 75 -8.89 -1.75 26.73
N ASP A 76 -10.03 -2.21 27.24
CA ASP A 76 -11.32 -1.56 26.97
C ASP A 76 -11.64 -0.51 28.05
N ASP A 77 -10.72 0.43 28.26
CA ASP A 77 -10.87 1.55 29.17
C ASP A 77 -11.71 2.70 28.57
N ALA A 78 -11.96 3.73 29.37
CA ALA A 78 -12.76 4.88 28.96
C ALA A 78 -12.14 5.61 27.73
N ALA A 79 -10.80 5.72 27.69
CA ALA A 79 -10.08 6.35 26.58
C ALA A 79 -10.25 5.55 25.29
N THR A 80 -10.10 4.23 25.34
CA THR A 80 -10.30 3.32 24.21
C THR A 80 -11.74 3.36 23.69
N ARG A 81 -12.73 3.35 24.58
CA ARG A 81 -14.15 3.46 24.19
C ARG A 81 -14.46 4.81 23.55
N SER A 82 -13.90 5.91 24.06
CA SER A 82 -14.04 7.24 23.46
C SER A 82 -13.42 7.30 22.06
N ALA A 83 -12.19 6.78 21.90
CA ALA A 83 -11.50 6.72 20.62
C ALA A 83 -12.27 5.87 19.60
N ARG A 84 -12.82 4.72 20.03
CA ARG A 84 -13.66 3.84 19.18
C ARG A 84 -14.96 4.56 18.75
N LYS A 85 -15.57 5.35 19.61
CA LYS A 85 -16.76 6.16 19.26
C LYS A 85 -16.42 7.19 18.17
N THR A 86 -15.33 7.93 18.35
CA THR A 86 -14.84 8.89 17.33
C THR A 86 -14.54 8.21 15.99
N PHE A 87 -13.87 7.05 16.03
CA PHE A 87 -13.58 6.25 14.85
C PHE A 87 -14.87 5.83 14.12
N LYS A 88 -15.85 5.27 14.82
CA LYS A 88 -17.14 4.88 14.24
C LYS A 88 -17.88 6.06 13.60
N SER A 89 -17.89 7.20 14.27
CA SER A 89 -18.52 8.42 13.75
C SER A 89 -17.87 8.91 12.45
N ALA A 90 -16.54 8.89 12.40
CA ALA A 90 -15.80 9.29 11.19
C ALA A 90 -16.03 8.30 10.02
N LEU A 91 -16.09 6.99 10.31
CA LEU A 91 -16.36 5.97 9.29
C LEU A 91 -17.78 6.05 8.71
N GLY A 92 -18.77 6.44 9.50
CA GLY A 92 -20.15 6.60 9.03
C GLY A 92 -20.30 7.57 7.86
N LYS A 93 -19.30 8.42 7.61
CA LYS A 93 -19.27 9.37 6.49
C LYS A 93 -18.53 8.84 5.25
N ILE A 94 -17.89 7.67 5.34
CA ILE A 94 -17.11 7.07 4.24
C ILE A 94 -18.00 6.24 3.29
N GLY A 95 -19.17 5.80 3.78
CA GLY A 95 -20.13 5.03 2.96
C GLY A 95 -19.76 3.55 2.82
N ASP A 96 -20.34 2.91 1.80
CA ASP A 96 -20.32 1.45 1.62
C ASP A 96 -19.02 0.88 1.04
N THR A 97 -18.01 1.72 0.78
CA THR A 97 -16.72 1.29 0.20
C THR A 97 -15.80 0.60 1.22
N ALA A 98 -16.20 0.60 2.49
CA ALA A 98 -15.40 0.09 3.58
C ALA A 98 -16.24 -0.69 4.60
N ILE A 99 -15.58 -1.62 5.29
CA ILE A 99 -16.08 -2.23 6.52
C ILE A 99 -15.12 -1.90 7.66
N TRP A 100 -15.55 -2.11 8.89
CA TRP A 100 -14.69 -1.96 10.04
C TRP A 100 -14.87 -3.08 11.06
N MET A 101 -13.83 -3.31 11.86
CA MET A 101 -13.86 -4.25 12.98
C MET A 101 -12.97 -3.75 14.13
N ALA A 102 -13.25 -4.23 15.35
CA ALA A 102 -12.40 -4.01 16.51
C ALA A 102 -11.73 -5.32 16.91
N ILE A 103 -10.42 -5.27 17.19
CA ILE A 103 -9.62 -6.44 17.55
C ILE A 103 -8.86 -6.15 18.83
N ASP A 104 -9.09 -6.99 19.85
CA ASP A 104 -8.22 -7.03 21.03
C ASP A 104 -6.93 -7.74 20.67
N ARG A 105 -5.79 -7.06 20.75
CA ARG A 105 -4.49 -7.64 20.42
C ARG A 105 -4.06 -8.78 21.35
N ASN A 106 -4.64 -8.87 22.54
CA ASN A 106 -4.37 -9.94 23.51
C ASN A 106 -5.26 -11.16 23.31
N ASN A 107 -6.27 -11.08 22.44
CA ASN A 107 -7.11 -12.24 22.12
C ASN A 107 -6.30 -13.28 21.35
N SER A 108 -6.18 -14.48 21.94
CA SER A 108 -5.44 -15.59 21.33
C SER A 108 -5.98 -16.01 19.96
N ALA A 109 -7.29 -15.86 19.71
CA ALA A 109 -7.92 -16.14 18.42
C ALA A 109 -7.49 -15.18 17.31
N GLU A 110 -6.97 -14.00 17.65
CA GLU A 110 -6.52 -12.96 16.70
C GLU A 110 -4.98 -12.93 16.54
N LYS A 111 -4.27 -13.86 17.17
CA LYS A 111 -2.79 -13.92 17.18
C LYS A 111 -2.18 -13.92 15.78
N GLU A 112 -2.84 -14.58 14.82
CA GLU A 112 -2.39 -14.60 13.41
C GLU A 112 -2.40 -13.19 12.81
N ILE A 113 -3.48 -12.43 12.97
CA ILE A 113 -3.62 -11.06 12.45
C ILE A 113 -2.64 -10.12 13.15
N VAL A 114 -2.55 -10.21 14.47
CA VAL A 114 -1.62 -9.41 15.27
C VAL A 114 -0.17 -9.65 14.83
N GLY A 115 0.20 -10.91 14.59
CA GLY A 115 1.53 -11.29 14.10
C GLY A 115 1.77 -10.83 12.66
N LYS A 116 0.81 -11.09 11.76
CA LYS A 116 0.90 -10.74 10.33
C LYS A 116 1.17 -9.24 10.11
N TYR A 117 0.52 -8.39 10.88
CA TYR A 117 0.67 -6.93 10.74
C TYR A 117 1.65 -6.31 11.74
N GLY A 118 2.35 -7.11 12.54
CA GLY A 118 3.36 -6.64 13.50
C GLY A 118 2.80 -5.76 14.62
N ILE A 119 1.53 -5.96 14.99
CA ILE A 119 0.79 -5.10 15.92
C ILE A 119 1.22 -5.31 17.39
N GLY A 120 1.94 -6.39 17.70
CA GLY A 120 2.26 -6.78 19.07
C GLY A 120 3.02 -5.73 19.89
N ARG A 121 3.78 -4.84 19.24
CA ARG A 121 4.54 -3.75 19.90
C ARG A 121 4.06 -2.36 19.54
N ALA A 122 2.99 -2.25 18.76
CA ALA A 122 2.45 -0.96 18.34
C ALA A 122 1.78 -0.25 19.55
N PRO A 123 1.86 1.09 19.61
CA PRO A 123 1.12 1.85 20.63
C PRO A 123 -0.39 1.72 20.38
N MET A 124 -1.15 1.48 21.45
CA MET A 124 -2.60 1.28 21.40
C MET A 124 -3.36 2.51 21.94
N PRO A 125 -4.59 2.76 21.47
CA PRO A 125 -5.27 2.12 20.34
C PRO A 125 -4.71 2.56 18.97
N LEU A 126 -4.76 1.65 17.99
CA LEU A 126 -4.25 1.85 16.64
C LEU A 126 -5.34 1.54 15.61
N VAL A 127 -5.47 2.37 14.59
CA VAL A 127 -6.28 2.06 13.39
C VAL A 127 -5.36 1.64 12.26
N LEU A 128 -5.60 0.46 11.69
CA LEU A 128 -4.94 -0.02 10.48
C LEU A 128 -5.97 -0.09 9.35
N VAL A 129 -5.57 0.29 8.15
CA VAL A 129 -6.44 0.25 6.96
C VAL A 129 -5.85 -0.69 5.93
N LEU A 130 -6.65 -1.64 5.49
CA LEU A 130 -6.29 -2.61 4.47
C LEU A 130 -7.11 -2.36 3.21
N ALA A 131 -6.44 -2.33 2.07
CA ALA A 131 -7.08 -2.35 0.78
C ALA A 131 -7.58 -3.77 0.42
N PRO A 132 -8.49 -3.91 -0.58
CA PRO A 132 -8.97 -5.21 -1.06
C PRO A 132 -7.84 -6.17 -1.50
N ASN A 133 -6.74 -5.66 -2.06
CA ASN A 133 -5.59 -6.46 -2.44
C ASN A 133 -4.67 -6.83 -1.25
N GLY A 134 -5.05 -6.47 -0.02
CA GLY A 134 -4.30 -6.73 1.21
C GLY A 134 -3.16 -5.74 1.49
N ALA A 135 -2.97 -4.70 0.68
CA ALA A 135 -2.02 -3.64 0.99
C ALA A 135 -2.45 -2.85 2.22
N ILE A 136 -1.51 -2.47 3.07
CA ILE A 136 -1.74 -1.50 4.14
C ILE A 136 -1.73 -0.11 3.51
N THR A 137 -2.87 0.59 3.58
CA THR A 137 -3.03 1.94 3.01
C THR A 137 -3.05 3.03 4.07
N GLY A 138 -3.12 2.67 5.34
CA GLY A 138 -3.03 3.60 6.46
C GLY A 138 -2.75 2.92 7.79
N GLY A 139 -2.07 3.65 8.68
CA GLY A 139 -1.81 3.22 10.05
C GLY A 139 -1.74 4.45 10.95
N PHE A 140 -2.65 4.58 11.93
CA PHE A 140 -2.79 5.80 12.73
C PHE A 140 -2.99 5.46 14.20
N PRO A 141 -2.22 6.06 15.14
CA PRO A 141 -2.63 6.08 16.53
C PRO A 141 -4.02 6.70 16.65
N ALA A 142 -4.93 6.07 17.40
CA ALA A 142 -6.34 6.50 17.46
C ALA A 142 -6.52 7.95 17.96
N LYS A 143 -5.59 8.46 18.77
CA LYS A 143 -5.56 9.87 19.22
C LYS A 143 -5.37 10.89 18.10
N ASN A 144 -4.77 10.46 16.96
CA ASN A 144 -4.48 11.32 15.81
C ASN A 144 -5.46 11.09 14.65
N LEU A 145 -6.56 10.41 14.91
CA LEU A 145 -7.56 10.08 13.90
C LEU A 145 -8.35 11.32 13.48
N SER A 146 -8.53 11.48 12.16
CA SER A 146 -9.46 12.44 11.58
C SER A 146 -10.21 11.79 10.41
N GLU A 147 -11.35 12.35 10.04
CA GLU A 147 -12.14 11.90 8.89
C GLU A 147 -11.31 11.93 7.60
N ASP A 148 -10.56 13.03 7.38
CA ASP A 148 -9.71 13.18 6.19
C ASP A 148 -8.66 12.09 6.09
N LYS A 149 -7.99 11.74 7.20
CA LYS A 149 -7.01 10.64 7.21
C LYS A 149 -7.64 9.29 6.85
N LEU A 150 -8.84 9.02 7.34
CA LEU A 150 -9.57 7.81 7.00
C LEU A 150 -9.97 7.81 5.53
N ARG A 151 -10.48 8.92 5.02
CA ARG A 151 -10.86 9.08 3.61
C ARG A 151 -9.63 8.96 2.71
N ASP A 152 -8.52 9.58 3.07
CA ASP A 152 -7.26 9.54 2.35
C ASP A 152 -6.62 8.16 2.32
N SER A 153 -6.97 7.27 3.25
CA SER A 153 -6.50 5.89 3.26
C SER A 153 -7.29 4.95 2.35
N ILE A 154 -8.38 5.42 1.73
CA ILE A 154 -9.07 4.70 0.65
C ILE A 154 -8.27 4.93 -0.63
N ALA A 155 -7.40 3.98 -0.93
CA ALA A 155 -6.50 4.07 -2.07
C ALA A 155 -7.19 3.68 -3.39
N SER A 156 -6.82 4.33 -4.50
CA SER A 156 -7.17 3.92 -5.86
C SER A 156 -6.55 2.56 -6.21
N ARG A 157 -7.03 1.90 -7.27
CA ARG A 157 -6.54 0.57 -7.67
C ARG A 157 -5.04 0.58 -8.01
N GLY A 158 -4.58 1.58 -8.75
CA GLY A 158 -3.17 1.74 -9.08
C GLY A 158 -2.33 1.95 -7.83
N PHE A 159 -2.79 2.82 -6.91
CA PHE A 159 -2.07 3.05 -5.66
C PHE A 159 -2.04 1.81 -4.76
N GLN A 160 -3.14 1.05 -4.67
CA GLN A 160 -3.17 -0.23 -3.95
C GLN A 160 -2.14 -1.22 -4.50
N ALA A 161 -2.07 -1.38 -5.83
CA ALA A 161 -1.12 -2.28 -6.49
C ALA A 161 0.33 -1.85 -6.22
N CYS A 162 0.61 -0.54 -6.35
CA CYS A 162 1.91 0.03 -6.03
C CYS A 162 2.32 -0.22 -4.58
N LEU A 163 1.45 0.10 -3.61
CA LEU A 163 1.72 -0.12 -2.19
C LEU A 163 1.95 -1.60 -1.86
N LYS A 164 1.15 -2.50 -2.46
CA LYS A 164 1.30 -3.94 -2.26
C LYS A 164 2.69 -4.42 -2.68
N ALA A 165 3.13 -4.05 -3.87
CA ALA A 165 4.43 -4.41 -4.39
C ALA A 165 5.58 -3.82 -3.55
N LEU A 166 5.49 -2.55 -3.14
CA LEU A 166 6.48 -1.92 -2.27
C LEU A 166 6.58 -2.60 -0.90
N GLN A 167 5.45 -3.01 -0.32
CA GLN A 167 5.39 -3.77 0.94
C GLN A 167 5.98 -5.17 0.81
N GLU A 168 5.92 -5.76 -0.39
CA GLU A 168 6.63 -6.99 -0.76
C GLU A 168 8.10 -6.76 -1.12
N ARG A 169 8.62 -5.55 -0.87
CA ARG A 169 10.00 -5.14 -1.14
C ARG A 169 10.39 -5.21 -2.62
N LYS A 170 9.42 -5.05 -3.52
CA LYS A 170 9.65 -4.99 -4.96
C LYS A 170 9.94 -3.57 -5.42
N LEU A 171 10.74 -3.45 -6.47
CA LEU A 171 10.83 -2.25 -7.31
C LEU A 171 9.52 -2.11 -8.08
N VAL A 172 9.03 -0.89 -8.25
CA VAL A 172 7.74 -0.65 -8.91
C VAL A 172 7.90 0.37 -10.04
N PHE A 173 7.43 -0.01 -11.21
CA PHE A 173 7.18 0.92 -12.31
C PHE A 173 5.70 1.24 -12.38
N VAL A 174 5.33 2.50 -12.15
CA VAL A 174 3.97 2.99 -12.40
C VAL A 174 3.94 3.61 -13.79
N CYS A 175 3.26 2.93 -14.71
CA CYS A 175 3.16 3.33 -16.13
C CYS A 175 1.79 3.99 -16.35
N ALA A 176 1.76 5.31 -16.38
CA ALA A 176 0.58 6.11 -16.68
C ALA A 176 0.43 6.26 -18.18
N GLN A 177 -0.52 5.53 -18.76
CA GLN A 177 -0.78 5.51 -20.20
C GLN A 177 -2.19 5.02 -20.52
N ASN A 178 -2.72 5.43 -21.67
CA ASN A 178 -3.98 4.96 -22.23
C ASN A 178 -3.96 5.04 -23.76
N SER A 179 -5.10 4.85 -24.42
CA SER A 179 -5.20 4.90 -25.90
C SER A 179 -4.95 6.29 -26.48
N SER A 180 -5.05 7.36 -25.70
CA SER A 180 -4.82 8.75 -26.14
C SER A 180 -3.40 9.24 -25.87
N THR A 181 -2.60 8.52 -25.09
CA THR A 181 -1.20 8.88 -24.87
C THR A 181 -0.30 8.34 -25.96
N LYS A 182 0.72 9.11 -26.32
CA LYS A 182 1.74 8.75 -27.30
C LYS A 182 2.89 8.00 -26.62
N SER A 183 3.72 7.35 -27.43
CA SER A 183 4.96 6.68 -27.01
C SER A 183 4.74 5.51 -26.02
N ASN A 184 3.53 4.94 -25.96
CA ASN A 184 3.19 3.86 -25.03
C ASN A 184 4.12 2.64 -25.17
N ASP A 185 4.33 2.18 -26.41
CA ASP A 185 5.17 1.00 -26.66
C ASP A 185 6.64 1.27 -26.32
N ALA A 186 7.14 2.45 -26.68
CA ALA A 186 8.52 2.83 -26.40
C ALA A 186 8.78 3.00 -24.89
N ALA A 187 7.83 3.55 -24.14
CA ALA A 187 7.90 3.63 -22.68
C ALA A 187 7.88 2.25 -22.04
N MET A 188 6.99 1.36 -22.51
CA MET A 188 6.86 0.00 -22.00
C MET A 188 8.03 -0.90 -22.35
N GLN A 189 8.68 -0.69 -23.50
CA GLN A 189 9.82 -1.50 -23.93
C GLN A 189 10.94 -1.45 -22.87
N GLY A 190 11.42 -0.27 -22.49
CA GLY A 190 12.50 -0.15 -21.50
C GLY A 190 12.14 -0.75 -20.14
N VAL A 191 10.89 -0.61 -19.72
CA VAL A 191 10.38 -1.20 -18.46
C VAL A 191 10.33 -2.73 -18.56
N ASN A 192 9.83 -3.28 -19.66
CA ASN A 192 9.79 -4.72 -19.89
C ASN A 192 11.20 -5.31 -20.00
N ASP A 193 12.13 -4.64 -20.69
CA ASP A 193 13.51 -5.06 -20.82
C ASP A 193 14.21 -5.09 -19.44
N PHE A 194 13.90 -4.11 -18.56
CA PHE A 194 14.37 -4.10 -17.18
C PHE A 194 13.79 -5.28 -16.39
N LYS A 195 12.49 -5.51 -16.47
CA LYS A 195 11.82 -6.61 -15.77
C LYS A 195 12.26 -7.98 -16.27
N SER A 196 12.64 -8.09 -17.53
CA SER A 196 13.14 -9.35 -18.13
C SER A 196 14.58 -9.68 -17.75
N ASP A 197 15.32 -8.74 -17.16
CA ASP A 197 16.67 -8.98 -16.66
C ASP A 197 16.60 -9.89 -15.42
N LEU A 198 17.32 -11.02 -15.45
CA LEU A 198 17.27 -12.04 -14.38
C LEU A 198 17.61 -11.50 -13.00
N ARG A 199 18.38 -10.42 -12.92
CA ARG A 199 18.73 -9.76 -11.64
C ARG A 199 17.54 -9.08 -10.98
N PHE A 200 16.53 -8.66 -11.77
CA PHE A 200 15.42 -7.82 -11.32
C PHE A 200 14.04 -8.48 -11.51
N ALA A 201 13.94 -9.53 -12.32
CA ALA A 201 12.67 -10.14 -12.76
C ALA A 201 11.73 -10.45 -11.60
N ASN A 202 12.23 -11.09 -10.53
CA ASN A 202 11.44 -11.50 -9.38
C ASN A 202 11.15 -10.37 -8.38
N PHE A 203 11.87 -9.25 -8.51
CA PHE A 203 11.81 -8.12 -7.59
C PHE A 203 11.22 -6.86 -8.23
N THR A 204 10.58 -6.99 -9.39
CA THR A 204 10.02 -5.86 -10.13
C THR A 204 8.53 -6.08 -10.41
N GLU A 205 7.73 -5.07 -10.12
CA GLU A 205 6.31 -5.02 -10.45
C GLU A 205 6.01 -3.86 -11.40
N ILE A 206 5.10 -4.09 -12.37
CA ILE A 206 4.64 -3.07 -13.31
C ILE A 206 3.17 -2.80 -13.02
N VAL A 207 2.86 -1.57 -12.64
CA VAL A 207 1.51 -1.09 -12.36
C VAL A 207 1.10 -0.14 -13.49
N LYS A 208 0.11 -0.56 -14.28
CA LYS A 208 -0.47 0.29 -15.33
C LYS A 208 -1.61 1.11 -14.75
N VAL A 209 -1.63 2.40 -15.05
CA VAL A 209 -2.63 3.35 -14.58
C VAL A 209 -3.14 4.16 -15.76
N ASP A 210 -4.45 4.33 -15.86
CA ASP A 210 -5.03 5.25 -16.82
C ASP A 210 -4.95 6.68 -16.26
N PRO A 211 -4.20 7.60 -16.90
CA PRO A 211 -4.08 8.97 -16.41
C PRO A 211 -5.40 9.75 -16.44
N SER A 212 -6.37 9.33 -17.27
CA SER A 212 -7.69 9.97 -17.33
C SER A 212 -8.67 9.48 -16.26
N ASP A 213 -8.34 8.42 -15.51
CA ASP A 213 -9.17 7.96 -14.40
C ASP A 213 -9.08 8.94 -13.22
N ALA A 214 -10.20 9.62 -12.92
CA ALA A 214 -10.28 10.57 -11.82
C ALA A 214 -9.95 9.95 -10.45
N ALA A 215 -10.16 8.64 -10.28
CA ALA A 215 -9.81 7.93 -9.05
C ALA A 215 -8.29 7.86 -8.83
N GLU A 216 -7.49 7.90 -9.91
CA GLU A 216 -6.04 7.85 -9.85
C GLU A 216 -5.38 9.24 -9.75
N ALA A 217 -6.13 10.32 -9.91
CA ALA A 217 -5.58 11.69 -10.00
C ALA A 217 -4.72 12.07 -8.79
N LYS A 218 -5.15 11.70 -7.57
CA LYS A 218 -4.39 11.95 -6.34
C LYS A 218 -3.07 11.17 -6.30
N PHE A 219 -3.08 9.91 -6.75
CA PHE A 219 -1.89 9.07 -6.83
C PHE A 219 -0.91 9.59 -7.88
N LEU A 220 -1.41 9.93 -9.07
CA LEU A 220 -0.60 10.51 -10.13
C LEU A 220 0.06 11.84 -9.72
N ALA A 221 -0.68 12.70 -9.01
CA ALA A 221 -0.13 13.94 -8.47
C ALA A 221 1.05 13.71 -7.51
N GLN A 222 0.99 12.66 -6.66
CA GLN A 222 2.11 12.26 -5.79
C GLN A 222 3.34 11.82 -6.58
N LEU A 223 3.14 11.24 -7.76
CA LEU A 223 4.20 10.83 -8.68
C LEU A 223 4.66 11.95 -9.62
N LYS A 224 4.06 13.16 -9.50
CA LYS A 224 4.29 14.30 -10.40
C LYS A 224 3.96 14.01 -11.87
N ILE A 225 2.93 13.18 -12.09
CA ILE A 225 2.39 12.90 -13.41
C ILE A 225 1.12 13.74 -13.59
N ASP A 226 1.06 14.50 -14.68
CA ASP A 226 -0.13 15.25 -15.04
C ASP A 226 -1.23 14.29 -15.53
N PRO A 227 -2.45 14.30 -14.94
CA PRO A 227 -3.57 13.50 -15.45
C PRO A 227 -3.97 13.83 -16.90
N LYS A 228 -3.56 14.99 -17.41
CA LYS A 228 -3.80 15.41 -18.82
C LYS A 228 -2.62 15.15 -19.74
N THR A 229 -1.66 14.33 -19.30
CA THR A 229 -0.47 14.04 -20.14
C THR A 229 -0.86 13.49 -21.50
N GLN A 230 -0.16 13.97 -22.52
CA GLN A 230 -0.28 13.49 -23.91
C GLN A 230 0.76 12.41 -24.23
N GLU A 231 1.71 12.18 -23.32
CA GLU A 231 2.78 11.21 -23.44
C GLU A 231 2.68 10.16 -22.33
N ALA A 232 2.99 8.92 -22.65
CA ALA A 232 3.15 7.90 -21.62
C ALA A 232 4.17 8.34 -20.58
N SER A 233 3.87 8.19 -19.32
CA SER A 233 4.75 8.60 -18.22
C SER A 233 5.04 7.41 -17.31
N THR A 234 6.31 7.23 -16.94
CA THR A 234 6.76 6.13 -16.09
C THR A 234 7.39 6.70 -14.82
N ALA A 235 6.83 6.36 -13.67
CA ALA A 235 7.45 6.62 -12.38
C ALA A 235 8.13 5.33 -11.89
N PHE A 236 9.40 5.44 -11.49
CA PHE A 236 10.19 4.35 -10.94
C PHE A 236 10.33 4.52 -9.43
N LEU A 237 9.88 3.52 -8.66
CA LEU A 237 9.86 3.55 -7.20
C LEU A 237 10.66 2.38 -6.62
N ALA A 238 11.33 2.66 -5.51
CA ALA A 238 12.00 1.65 -4.68
C ALA A 238 11.37 1.60 -3.28
N PRO A 239 11.39 0.43 -2.60
CA PRO A 239 10.96 0.32 -1.22
C PRO A 239 11.72 1.30 -0.29
N PRO A 240 11.06 1.89 0.71
CA PRO A 240 9.66 1.70 1.13
C PRO A 240 8.64 2.60 0.40
N GLY A 241 8.99 3.25 -0.71
CA GLY A 241 8.13 4.17 -1.48
C GLY A 241 8.89 5.42 -1.92
N VAL A 242 10.19 5.28 -2.15
CA VAL A 242 11.04 6.35 -2.68
C VAL A 242 10.85 6.44 -4.19
N VAL A 243 10.39 7.58 -4.70
CA VAL A 243 10.35 7.86 -6.13
C VAL A 243 11.79 8.15 -6.60
N LEU A 244 12.36 7.25 -7.37
CA LEU A 244 13.71 7.39 -7.93
C LEU A 244 13.71 8.36 -9.10
N ASN A 245 12.72 8.23 -9.98
CA ASN A 245 12.55 9.12 -11.14
C ASN A 245 11.10 9.07 -11.67
N THR A 246 10.71 10.12 -12.39
CA THR A 246 9.52 10.15 -13.23
C THR A 246 9.92 10.69 -14.60
N THR A 247 9.65 9.92 -15.66
CA THR A 247 10.04 10.20 -17.03
C THR A 247 8.81 10.19 -17.94
N SER A 248 8.72 11.10 -18.89
CA SER A 248 7.71 11.08 -19.95
C SER A 248 8.35 10.54 -21.24
N GLY A 249 7.58 9.80 -22.03
CA GLY A 249 8.02 9.19 -23.27
C GLY A 249 8.88 7.93 -23.06
N SER A 250 9.80 7.67 -23.98
CA SER A 250 10.64 6.48 -23.98
C SER A 250 11.66 6.46 -22.84
N THR A 251 11.96 5.27 -22.35
CA THR A 251 13.07 5.03 -21.43
C THR A 251 13.81 3.74 -21.86
N SER A 252 15.06 3.58 -21.42
CA SER A 252 15.83 2.36 -21.70
C SER A 252 16.16 1.61 -20.42
N LYS A 253 16.39 0.30 -20.53
CA LYS A 253 16.84 -0.54 -19.42
C LYS A 253 18.09 0.05 -18.75
N ASP A 254 19.07 0.48 -19.52
CA ASP A 254 20.34 1.00 -18.99
C ASP A 254 20.15 2.29 -18.23
N THR A 255 19.28 3.18 -18.69
CA THR A 255 18.89 4.38 -17.96
C THR A 255 18.24 4.02 -16.60
N LEU A 256 17.33 3.04 -16.59
CA LEU A 256 16.66 2.60 -15.37
C LEU A 256 17.63 1.94 -14.38
N ILE A 257 18.59 1.13 -14.87
CA ILE A 257 19.66 0.57 -14.03
C ILE A 257 20.53 1.68 -13.46
N GLY A 258 20.91 2.66 -14.28
CA GLY A 258 21.71 3.81 -13.84
C GLY A 258 21.02 4.59 -12.69
N LEU A 259 19.71 4.80 -12.79
CA LEU A 259 18.90 5.45 -11.74
C LEU A 259 18.92 4.64 -10.43
N LEU A 260 18.76 3.31 -10.52
CA LEU A 260 18.80 2.43 -9.35
C LEU A 260 20.18 2.46 -8.67
N MET A 261 21.25 2.39 -9.46
CA MET A 261 22.63 2.44 -8.97
C MET A 261 22.95 3.80 -8.30
N ALA A 262 22.52 4.89 -8.92
CA ALA A 262 22.70 6.24 -8.36
C ALA A 262 21.97 6.39 -7.01
N ALA A 263 20.77 5.82 -6.89
CA ALA A 263 20.03 5.83 -5.63
C ALA A 263 20.68 4.99 -4.52
N SER A 264 21.29 3.85 -4.89
CA SER A 264 21.99 2.98 -3.93
C SER A 264 23.33 3.58 -3.47
N SER A 265 24.02 4.31 -4.34
CA SER A 265 25.31 4.97 -4.02
C SER A 265 25.12 6.20 -3.12
N GLY A 266 23.98 6.87 -3.19
CA GLY A 266 23.66 8.04 -2.35
C GLY A 266 23.43 7.71 -0.86
N CYS A 267 23.19 6.46 -0.49
CA CYS A 267 23.06 6.05 0.91
C CYS A 267 24.41 5.83 1.62
N GLY A 268 25.56 5.93 0.90
CA GLY A 268 26.89 5.67 1.45
C GLY A 268 27.78 6.91 1.62
N ALA A 269 27.38 8.09 1.12
CA ALA A 269 28.23 9.30 1.12
C ALA A 269 27.87 10.33 2.21
N GLY A 270 27.20 9.90 3.29
CA GLY A 270 27.21 10.60 4.57
C GLY A 270 28.48 10.23 5.33
N GLY A 271 29.64 10.33 4.66
CA GLY A 271 30.94 10.10 5.28
C GLY A 271 31.09 11.02 6.49
N CYS A 272 31.32 10.44 7.66
CA CYS A 272 31.97 11.09 8.73
C CYS A 272 33.29 11.64 8.15
N ALA A 273 33.37 12.94 7.90
CA ALA A 273 34.64 13.62 7.73
C ALA A 273 35.42 13.34 9.02
N PRO A 274 36.61 12.77 8.95
CA PRO A 274 37.43 12.68 10.14
C PRO A 274 37.89 14.12 10.45
N SER A 275 37.16 14.75 11.39
CA SER A 275 37.64 15.95 12.05
C SER A 275 38.93 15.56 12.71
N GLY A 276 40.06 16.02 12.12
CA GLY A 276 41.40 15.76 12.60
C GLY A 276 41.54 16.15 14.04
N CYS A 277 41.80 15.20 14.92
CA CYS A 277 42.41 15.43 16.20
C CYS A 277 43.90 15.75 15.95
N GLY A 278 44.19 17.03 15.75
CA GLY A 278 45.57 17.52 15.89
C GLY A 278 45.87 17.68 17.37
N PRO A 279 47.06 17.20 17.85
CA PRO A 279 47.46 17.43 19.23
C PRO A 279 47.83 18.90 19.43
N SER A 280 47.15 19.58 20.33
CA SER A 280 47.54 20.90 20.81
C SER A 280 48.80 20.74 21.65
N ARG A 281 49.86 21.50 21.29
CA ARG A 281 50.97 21.79 22.18
C ARG A 281 50.62 22.87 23.17
#